data_9120f6dbb92b90511fba3c2dcb1dcc2b
#
_entry.id   9120f6dbb92b90511fba3c2dcb1dcc2b
#
_cell.length_a   1.000
_cell.length_b   1.000
_cell.length_c   1.000
_cell.angle_alpha   90.00
_cell.angle_beta   90.00
_cell.angle_gamma   90.00
#
_symmetry.space_group_name_H-M   'P 1'
#
loop_
_entity.id
_entity.type
_entity.pdbx_description
1 polymer ?
#
loop_
_entity_poly.entity_id
_entity_poly.type
_entity_poly.pdbx_seq_one_letter_code
_entity_poly.pdbx_strand_id
1 'polypeptide(L)'
;YCKNVNKALDEIVRVLKPGGVLVCSTYGSRHMQEISRLVSGYDKRIALEADKLFEKFGLDNGDKILKKHFSDVERRDYKDALVVDEAEPLVDYILSCHGNQKEYLVDKYTDFKKYVEKKLGKPMTITKEAGVCACRK
;
A
#
# COMPACT_ATOMS: atom_id res chain seq x y z
N TYR A 1 -8.72 -5.87 3.20
CA TYR A 1 -9.37 -6.98 2.49
C TYR A 1 -10.86 -7.16 2.87
N CYS A 2 -11.41 -6.26 3.70
CA CYS A 2 -12.82 -6.29 4.10
C CYS A 2 -13.72 -5.86 2.92
N LYS A 3 -14.80 -6.63 2.64
CA LYS A 3 -15.74 -6.28 1.56
C LYS A 3 -16.55 -5.02 1.88
N ASN A 4 -16.87 -4.78 3.16
CA ASN A 4 -17.62 -3.62 3.62
C ASN A 4 -16.96 -3.04 4.88
N VAL A 5 -16.23 -1.95 4.70
CA VAL A 5 -15.47 -1.29 5.77
C VAL A 5 -16.42 -0.74 6.85
N ASN A 6 -17.54 -0.10 6.48
CA ASN A 6 -18.46 0.47 7.44
C ASN A 6 -19.05 -0.61 8.37
N LYS A 7 -19.49 -1.75 7.79
CA LYS A 7 -20.01 -2.87 8.58
C LYS A 7 -18.96 -3.46 9.54
N ALA A 8 -17.69 -3.52 9.11
CA ALA A 8 -16.60 -3.96 9.97
C ALA A 8 -16.36 -2.97 11.12
N LEU A 9 -16.42 -1.66 10.83
CA LEU A 9 -16.27 -0.63 11.86
C LEU A 9 -17.43 -0.63 12.84
N ASP A 10 -18.67 -0.85 12.40
CA ASP A 10 -19.83 -1.02 13.28
C ASP A 10 -19.62 -2.17 14.28
N GLU A 11 -19.12 -3.31 13.80
CA GLU A 11 -18.82 -4.45 14.68
C GLU A 11 -17.67 -4.17 15.64
N ILE A 12 -16.63 -3.47 15.19
CA ILE A 12 -15.54 -3.04 16.07
C ILE A 12 -16.07 -2.11 17.18
N VAL A 13 -16.87 -1.12 16.83
CA VAL A 13 -17.50 -0.22 17.80
C VAL A 13 -18.39 -1.01 18.77
N ARG A 14 -19.15 -1.98 18.26
CA ARG A 14 -20.03 -2.82 19.11
C ARG A 14 -19.26 -3.55 20.19
N VAL A 15 -18.09 -4.13 19.86
CA VAL A 15 -17.31 -4.95 20.81
C VAL A 15 -16.36 -4.12 21.69
N LEU A 16 -16.00 -2.91 21.28
CA LEU A 16 -15.18 -2.02 22.11
C LEU A 16 -15.95 -1.58 23.35
N LYS A 17 -15.28 -1.60 24.49
CA LYS A 17 -15.79 -1.01 25.74
C LYS A 17 -15.89 0.52 25.60
N PRO A 18 -16.75 1.19 26.39
CA PRO A 18 -16.74 2.64 26.49
C PRO A 18 -15.31 3.16 26.80
N GLY A 19 -14.86 4.16 26.05
CA GLY A 19 -13.49 4.68 26.13
C GLY A 19 -12.42 3.77 25.50
N GLY A 20 -12.79 2.64 24.93
CA GLY A 20 -11.89 1.76 24.18
C GLY A 20 -11.32 2.43 22.92
N VAL A 21 -10.14 2.02 22.51
CA VAL A 21 -9.41 2.62 21.38
C VAL A 21 -9.21 1.59 20.27
N LEU A 22 -9.57 1.95 19.04
CA LEU A 22 -9.13 1.28 17.82
C LEU A 22 -7.88 1.98 17.32
N VAL A 23 -6.81 1.21 17.06
CA VAL A 23 -5.65 1.68 16.31
C VAL A 23 -5.61 0.93 14.98
N CYS A 24 -5.59 1.65 13.89
CA CYS A 24 -5.51 1.08 12.55
C CYS A 24 -4.51 1.85 11.69
N SER A 25 -3.89 1.15 10.73
CA SER A 25 -2.95 1.74 9.79
C SER A 25 -3.45 1.55 8.35
N THR A 26 -3.07 2.48 7.49
CA THR A 26 -3.35 2.41 6.07
C THR A 26 -2.30 3.19 5.27
N TYR A 27 -2.39 3.15 3.95
CA TYR A 27 -1.50 3.84 3.03
C TYR A 27 -2.28 4.71 2.05
N GLY A 28 -1.59 5.66 1.43
CA GLY A 28 -2.17 6.57 0.45
C GLY A 28 -1.93 6.15 -0.99
N SER A 29 -2.50 6.92 -1.91
CA SER A 29 -2.45 6.65 -3.36
C SER A 29 -1.06 6.74 -3.97
N ARG A 30 -0.11 7.41 -3.29
CA ARG A 30 1.29 7.55 -3.75
C ARG A 30 2.25 6.54 -3.14
N HIS A 31 1.74 5.62 -2.29
CA HIS A 31 2.57 4.61 -1.65
C HIS A 31 3.22 3.72 -2.70
N MET A 32 4.56 3.68 -2.70
CA MET A 32 5.38 2.87 -3.62
C MET A 32 5.09 3.10 -5.12
N GLN A 33 4.63 4.29 -5.49
CA GLN A 33 4.26 4.61 -6.88
C GLN A 33 5.43 4.46 -7.88
N GLU A 34 6.67 4.60 -7.41
CA GLU A 34 7.88 4.46 -8.23
C GLU A 34 8.04 3.02 -8.73
N ILE A 35 7.71 2.03 -7.90
CA ILE A 35 7.73 0.60 -8.28
C ILE A 35 6.66 0.34 -9.34
N SER A 36 5.45 0.85 -9.17
CA SER A 36 4.39 0.70 -10.16
C SER A 36 4.76 1.35 -11.49
N ARG A 37 5.43 2.51 -11.48
CA ARG A 37 5.94 3.17 -12.68
C ARG A 37 7.07 2.38 -13.33
N LEU A 38 7.99 1.81 -12.53
CA LEU A 38 9.08 0.96 -13.03
C LEU A 38 8.51 -0.24 -13.79
N VAL A 39 7.56 -0.94 -13.20
CA VAL A 39 6.95 -2.14 -13.78
C VAL A 39 6.12 -1.83 -15.02
N SER A 40 5.29 -0.78 -14.99
CA SER A 40 4.50 -0.35 -16.14
C SER A 40 5.37 0.19 -17.30
N GLY A 41 6.57 0.66 -16.99
CA GLY A 41 7.58 1.04 -17.99
C GLY A 41 8.21 -0.17 -18.72
N TYR A 42 8.17 -1.35 -18.12
CA TYR A 42 8.57 -2.60 -18.75
C TYR A 42 7.42 -3.21 -19.56
N ASP A 43 6.26 -3.36 -18.95
CA ASP A 43 5.05 -3.85 -19.60
C ASP A 43 3.79 -3.21 -18.96
N LYS A 44 3.05 -2.44 -19.74
CA LYS A 44 1.86 -1.70 -19.30
C LYS A 44 0.69 -2.58 -18.85
N ARG A 45 0.72 -3.87 -19.17
CA ARG A 45 -0.33 -4.84 -18.77
C ARG A 45 -0.18 -5.29 -17.33
N ILE A 46 1.01 -5.07 -16.73
CA ILE A 46 1.29 -5.51 -15.37
C ILE A 46 0.69 -4.54 -14.36
N ALA A 47 -0.12 -5.09 -13.46
CA ALA A 47 -0.62 -4.43 -12.28
C ALA A 47 -0.13 -5.17 -11.03
N LEU A 48 0.49 -4.48 -10.09
CA LEU A 48 1.04 -5.07 -8.86
C LEU A 48 -0.03 -5.32 -7.80
N GLU A 49 -1.17 -4.66 -7.91
CA GLU A 49 -2.33 -4.80 -7.03
C GLU A 49 -3.57 -5.16 -7.85
N ALA A 50 -4.26 -6.23 -7.45
CA ALA A 50 -5.53 -6.62 -8.07
C ALA A 50 -6.66 -5.63 -7.71
N ASP A 51 -6.63 -5.08 -6.50
CA ASP A 51 -7.58 -4.11 -5.96
C ASP A 51 -6.83 -2.88 -5.43
N LYS A 52 -7.29 -1.70 -5.78
CA LYS A 52 -6.81 -0.45 -5.20
C LYS A 52 -7.40 -0.28 -3.78
N LEU A 53 -6.82 -0.96 -2.81
CA LEU A 53 -7.33 -1.01 -1.43
C LEU A 53 -7.40 0.36 -0.78
N PHE A 54 -6.49 1.28 -1.13
CA PHE A 54 -6.50 2.66 -0.64
C PHE A 54 -7.76 3.46 -1.08
N GLU A 55 -8.41 3.08 -2.19
CA GLU A 55 -9.69 3.69 -2.60
C GLU A 55 -10.83 3.26 -1.68
N LYS A 56 -10.78 2.05 -1.12
CA LYS A 56 -11.77 1.54 -0.16
C LYS A 56 -11.53 2.10 1.25
N PHE A 57 -10.28 2.11 1.70
CA PHE A 57 -9.86 2.67 2.98
C PHE A 57 -8.38 3.04 2.92
N GLY A 58 -8.09 4.30 2.63
CA GLY A 58 -6.75 4.85 2.48
C GLY A 58 -6.56 6.13 3.29
N LEU A 59 -5.40 6.76 3.17
CA LEU A 59 -5.12 8.03 3.84
C LEU A 59 -6.01 9.18 3.34
N ASP A 60 -6.49 9.11 2.08
CA ASP A 60 -7.28 10.18 1.47
C ASP A 60 -8.76 10.17 1.92
N ASN A 61 -9.26 9.03 2.40
CA ASN A 61 -10.68 8.85 2.76
C ASN A 61 -10.91 8.26 4.15
N GLY A 62 -9.88 7.63 4.75
CA GLY A 62 -9.98 6.89 6.02
C GLY A 62 -10.50 7.75 7.16
N ASP A 63 -10.02 8.98 7.31
CA ASP A 63 -10.47 9.91 8.34
C ASP A 63 -11.98 10.16 8.28
N LYS A 64 -12.50 10.38 7.07
CA LYS A 64 -13.93 10.62 6.86
C LYS A 64 -14.76 9.38 7.18
N ILE A 65 -14.23 8.21 6.87
CA ILE A 65 -14.90 6.95 7.18
C ILE A 65 -14.91 6.72 8.69
N LEU A 66 -13.76 6.85 9.36
CA LEU A 66 -13.62 6.64 10.80
C LEU A 66 -14.48 7.60 11.63
N LYS A 67 -14.56 8.87 11.26
CA LYS A 67 -15.36 9.91 11.93
C LYS A 67 -16.88 9.66 11.88
N LYS A 68 -17.35 8.72 11.06
CA LYS A 68 -18.76 8.29 11.08
C LYS A 68 -19.06 7.31 12.24
N HIS A 69 -18.04 6.66 12.77
CA HIS A 69 -18.17 5.57 13.74
C HIS A 69 -17.56 5.92 15.11
N PHE A 70 -16.60 6.86 15.15
CA PHE A 70 -15.86 7.26 16.34
C PHE A 70 -15.99 8.76 16.58
N SER A 71 -16.12 9.15 17.84
CA SER A 71 -16.23 10.57 18.23
C SER A 71 -14.90 11.31 18.19
N ASP A 72 -13.80 10.60 18.42
CA ASP A 72 -12.44 11.14 18.43
C ASP A 72 -11.56 10.31 17.52
N VAL A 73 -10.96 10.96 16.51
CA VAL A 73 -10.09 10.33 15.50
C VAL A 73 -8.83 11.18 15.36
N GLU A 74 -7.73 10.68 15.86
CA GLU A 74 -6.40 11.26 15.69
C GLU A 74 -5.64 10.51 14.60
N ARG A 75 -5.11 11.22 13.59
CA ARG A 75 -4.27 10.66 12.54
C ARG A 75 -2.83 11.14 12.68
N ARG A 76 -1.89 10.24 12.49
CA ARG A 76 -0.45 10.51 12.41
C ARG A 76 0.11 9.88 11.14
N ASP A 77 0.65 10.72 10.26
CA ASP A 77 1.29 10.29 9.03
C ASP A 77 2.74 9.89 9.32
N TYR A 78 3.13 8.75 8.78
CA TYR A 78 4.50 8.27 8.82
C TYR A 78 5.19 8.64 7.49
N LYS A 79 6.05 9.65 7.56
CA LYS A 79 6.85 10.10 6.41
C LYS A 79 8.16 9.33 6.37
N ASP A 80 8.29 8.48 5.38
CA ASP A 80 9.48 7.66 5.19
C ASP A 80 9.72 7.40 3.69
N ALA A 81 10.87 6.87 3.36
CA ALA A 81 11.22 6.42 2.01
C ALA A 81 12.14 5.21 2.08
N LEU A 82 12.09 4.36 1.07
CA LEU A 82 13.09 3.33 0.85
C LEU A 82 14.12 3.84 -0.15
N VAL A 83 15.39 3.54 0.10
CA VAL A 83 16.45 3.71 -0.89
C VAL A 83 16.85 2.33 -1.36
N VAL A 84 16.67 2.07 -2.66
CA VAL A 84 16.94 0.78 -3.27
C VAL A 84 18.07 0.95 -4.29
N ASP A 85 19.15 0.22 -4.10
CA ASP A 85 20.35 0.22 -4.94
C ASP A 85 20.65 -1.15 -5.55
N GLU A 86 19.97 -2.21 -5.10
CA GLU A 86 20.11 -3.57 -5.61
C GLU A 86 18.86 -4.02 -6.36
N ALA A 87 19.06 -4.60 -7.55
CA ALA A 87 17.94 -5.01 -8.41
C ALA A 87 17.25 -6.30 -7.91
N GLU A 88 18.00 -7.27 -7.40
CA GLU A 88 17.48 -8.59 -7.05
C GLU A 88 16.43 -8.52 -5.94
N PRO A 89 16.66 -7.86 -4.79
CA PRO A 89 15.62 -7.71 -3.77
C PRO A 89 14.38 -6.98 -4.27
N LEU A 90 14.56 -6.00 -5.17
CA LEU A 90 13.43 -5.28 -5.76
C LEU A 90 12.61 -6.16 -6.70
N VAL A 91 13.26 -6.98 -7.53
CA VAL A 91 12.58 -7.93 -8.43
C VAL A 91 11.82 -8.97 -7.62
N ASP A 92 12.42 -9.52 -6.57
CA ASP A 92 11.80 -10.51 -5.70
C ASP A 92 10.59 -9.92 -4.96
N TYR A 93 10.70 -8.68 -4.47
CA TYR A 93 9.56 -7.96 -3.92
C TYR A 93 8.44 -7.81 -4.95
N ILE A 94 8.74 -7.35 -6.17
CA ILE A 94 7.75 -7.19 -7.25
C ILE A 94 7.03 -8.52 -7.52
N LEU A 95 7.77 -9.63 -7.61
CA LEU A 95 7.20 -10.96 -7.83
C LEU A 95 6.33 -11.44 -6.65
N SER A 96 6.58 -10.97 -5.44
CA SER A 96 5.79 -11.30 -4.26
C SER A 96 4.45 -10.55 -4.17
N CYS A 97 4.24 -9.51 -4.97
CA CYS A 97 3.00 -8.74 -5.00
C CYS A 97 1.77 -9.58 -5.39
N HIS A 98 0.57 -9.05 -5.12
CA HIS A 98 -0.70 -9.77 -5.29
C HIS A 98 -1.48 -9.41 -6.57
N GLY A 99 -0.77 -8.87 -7.56
CA GLY A 99 -1.32 -8.55 -8.87
C GLY A 99 -1.15 -9.67 -9.90
N ASN A 100 -1.07 -9.29 -11.17
CA ASN A 100 -0.87 -10.22 -12.30
C ASN A 100 0.60 -10.34 -12.77
N GLN A 101 1.54 -9.75 -12.04
CA GLN A 101 2.95 -9.66 -12.45
C GLN A 101 3.59 -11.01 -12.73
N LYS A 102 3.20 -12.06 -12.01
CA LYS A 102 3.76 -13.41 -12.21
C LYS A 102 3.48 -13.95 -13.60
N GLU A 103 2.32 -13.66 -14.18
CA GLU A 103 1.93 -14.09 -15.52
C GLU A 103 2.87 -13.55 -16.61
N TYR A 104 3.49 -12.39 -16.36
CA TYR A 104 4.31 -11.70 -17.33
C TYR A 104 5.82 -11.75 -17.04
N LEU A 105 6.20 -11.99 -15.79
CA LEU A 105 7.59 -11.82 -15.35
C LEU A 105 8.29 -13.13 -14.99
N VAL A 106 7.60 -14.20 -14.61
CA VAL A 106 8.25 -15.45 -14.17
C VAL A 106 9.16 -16.00 -15.27
N ASP A 107 8.63 -16.16 -16.48
CA ASP A 107 9.41 -16.67 -17.64
C ASP A 107 10.41 -15.64 -18.19
N LYS A 108 10.36 -14.39 -17.74
CA LYS A 108 11.21 -13.27 -18.17
C LYS A 108 12.05 -12.71 -17.02
N TYR A 109 12.24 -13.46 -15.96
CA TYR A 109 12.95 -13.01 -14.76
C TYR A 109 14.30 -12.35 -15.09
N THR A 110 15.13 -13.02 -15.88
CA THR A 110 16.46 -12.52 -16.24
C THR A 110 16.40 -11.22 -17.05
N ASP A 111 15.48 -11.11 -17.99
CA ASP A 111 15.33 -9.91 -18.81
C ASP A 111 14.77 -8.74 -17.99
N PHE A 112 13.80 -9.04 -17.13
CA PHE A 112 13.24 -8.03 -16.22
C PHE A 112 14.28 -7.56 -15.20
N LYS A 113 15.09 -8.47 -14.64
CA LYS A 113 16.19 -8.12 -13.71
C LYS A 113 17.18 -7.17 -14.40
N LYS A 114 17.64 -7.48 -15.63
CA LYS A 114 18.52 -6.59 -16.43
C LYS A 114 17.90 -5.21 -16.68
N TYR A 115 16.59 -5.17 -16.97
CA TYR A 115 15.86 -3.91 -17.12
C TYR A 115 15.89 -3.09 -15.82
N VAL A 116 15.62 -3.72 -14.66
CA VAL A 116 15.68 -3.08 -13.36
C VAL A 116 17.09 -2.59 -13.04
N GLU A 117 18.13 -3.40 -13.26
CA GLU A 117 19.54 -3.03 -13.09
C GLU A 117 19.88 -1.77 -13.89
N LYS A 118 19.45 -1.70 -15.16
CA LYS A 118 19.64 -0.52 -16.01
C LYS A 118 18.94 0.73 -15.48
N LYS A 119 17.75 0.56 -14.85
CA LYS A 119 17.01 1.66 -14.24
C LYS A 119 17.57 2.10 -12.89
N LEU A 120 18.20 1.18 -12.15
CA LEU A 120 18.89 1.42 -10.89
C LEU A 120 20.34 1.91 -11.07
N GLY A 121 20.73 2.43 -12.23
CA GLY A 121 22.06 3.04 -12.43
C GLY A 121 22.44 4.13 -11.42
N LYS A 122 21.45 4.60 -10.65
CA LYS A 122 21.56 5.36 -9.38
C LYS A 122 20.53 4.80 -8.40
N PRO A 123 20.80 4.87 -7.06
CA PRO A 123 19.82 4.46 -6.07
C PRO A 123 18.45 5.09 -6.30
N MET A 124 17.40 4.27 -6.26
CA MET A 124 16.02 4.71 -6.43
C MET A 124 15.39 5.00 -5.07
N THR A 125 14.88 6.20 -4.90
CA THR A 125 14.07 6.55 -3.73
C THR A 125 12.61 6.18 -3.99
N ILE A 126 12.05 5.35 -3.12
CA ILE A 126 10.67 4.88 -3.19
C ILE A 126 9.86 5.53 -2.08
N THR A 127 8.78 6.19 -2.44
CA THR A 127 7.90 6.89 -1.50
C THR A 127 7.15 5.89 -0.61
N LYS A 128 7.24 6.06 0.71
CA LYS A 128 6.37 5.39 1.67
C LYS A 128 5.35 6.38 2.21
N GLU A 129 4.12 6.26 1.74
CA GLU A 129 3.00 7.07 2.19
C GLU A 129 2.07 6.21 3.05
N ALA A 130 2.31 6.22 4.35
CA ALA A 130 1.57 5.44 5.33
C ALA A 130 1.16 6.30 6.52
N GLY A 131 0.17 5.85 7.27
CA GLY A 131 -0.29 6.54 8.47
C GLY A 131 -1.05 5.62 9.41
N VAL A 132 -1.20 6.09 10.64
CA VAL A 132 -1.92 5.42 11.72
C VAL A 132 -3.04 6.32 12.20
N CYS A 133 -4.21 5.76 12.42
CA CYS A 133 -5.33 6.42 13.07
C CYS A 133 -5.59 5.77 14.44
N ALA A 134 -5.71 6.59 15.47
CA ALA A 134 -6.20 6.21 16.78
C ALA A 134 -7.63 6.77 16.95
N CYS A 135 -8.60 5.89 17.20
CA CYS A 135 -10.01 6.22 17.25
C CYS A 135 -10.61 5.81 18.60
N ARG A 136 -11.20 6.75 19.32
CA ARG A 136 -11.83 6.51 20.63
C ARG A 136 -13.32 6.37 20.49
N LYS A 137 -13.86 5.32 21.13
CA LYS A 137 -15.31 5.10 21.29
C LYS A 137 -15.90 6.02 22.32
#